data_5f82734b53ea0133e62f1dec06269f2e
#
_entry.id   5f82734b53ea0133e62f1dec06269f2e
#
_cell.length_a   1.000
_cell.length_b   1.000
_cell.length_c   1.000
_cell.angle_alpha   90.00
_cell.angle_beta   90.00
_cell.angle_gamma   90.00
#
_symmetry.space_group_name_H-M   'P 1'
#
loop_
_entity.id
_entity.type
_entity.pdbx_description
1 polymer ?
#
loop_
_entity_poly.entity_id
_entity_poly.type
_entity_poly.pdbx_seq_one_letter_code
_entity_poly.pdbx_strand_id
1 'polypeptide(L)'
;MSNDNTLTEKQLEIVQQPRIAVVSTISRSGYPHQTSVWFAYLNGAFNLSVPSTSQKYINLEREPKMSLLIDVRSTYEQYGFCVQGTAELIDGDEAASIRQSVHTRYIKQDALSDPNIGGFFANLDDVAIRLKPERVFDWDMEALDQQVFNGAIQAARSFYEIEY
;
A
#
# COMPACT_ATOMS: atom_id res chain seq x y z
N MET A 1 -12.74 -5.49 -17.46
CA MET A 1 -12.49 -5.01 -16.09
C MET A 1 -13.33 -5.89 -15.17
N SER A 2 -12.71 -6.81 -14.46
CA SER A 2 -13.41 -7.65 -13.49
C SER A 2 -13.81 -6.79 -12.30
N ASN A 3 -15.09 -6.80 -11.97
CA ASN A 3 -15.63 -6.18 -10.73
C ASN A 3 -15.39 -7.10 -9.53
N ASP A 4 -14.24 -7.74 -9.47
CA ASP A 4 -13.93 -8.66 -8.39
C ASP A 4 -13.25 -7.87 -7.27
N ASN A 5 -13.87 -7.87 -6.09
CA ASN A 5 -13.38 -7.18 -4.89
C ASN A 5 -12.20 -7.94 -4.24
N THR A 6 -11.70 -8.99 -4.87
CA THR A 6 -10.60 -9.82 -4.38
C THR A 6 -9.33 -9.59 -5.18
N LEU A 7 -8.20 -9.63 -4.50
CA LEU A 7 -6.90 -9.59 -5.16
C LEU A 7 -6.65 -10.89 -5.93
N THR A 8 -6.04 -10.78 -7.11
CA THR A 8 -5.55 -11.93 -7.89
C THR A 8 -4.37 -12.59 -7.18
N GLU A 9 -3.98 -13.81 -7.60
CA GLU A 9 -2.80 -14.51 -7.05
C GLU A 9 -1.54 -13.64 -7.19
N LYS A 10 -1.30 -13.03 -8.37
CA LYS A 10 -0.17 -12.13 -8.60
C LYS A 10 -0.17 -10.94 -7.63
N GLN A 11 -1.33 -10.33 -7.39
CA GLN A 11 -1.47 -9.23 -6.44
C GLN A 11 -1.24 -9.69 -4.99
N LEU A 12 -1.73 -10.88 -4.62
CA LEU A 12 -1.48 -11.48 -3.31
C LEU A 12 0.01 -11.75 -3.06
N GLU A 13 0.73 -12.27 -4.04
CA GLU A 13 2.18 -12.45 -3.95
C GLU A 13 2.91 -11.12 -3.73
N ILE A 14 2.51 -10.07 -4.45
CA ILE A 14 3.08 -8.72 -4.32
C ILE A 14 2.84 -8.16 -2.90
N VAL A 15 1.62 -8.24 -2.38
CA VAL A 15 1.30 -7.70 -1.05
C VAL A 15 1.88 -8.51 0.11
N GLN A 16 2.36 -9.71 -0.12
CA GLN A 16 3.14 -10.46 0.88
C GLN A 16 4.56 -9.92 1.06
N GLN A 17 5.10 -9.21 0.09
CA GLN A 17 6.42 -8.60 0.18
C GLN A 17 6.36 -7.22 0.86
N PRO A 18 7.43 -6.76 1.56
CA PRO A 18 7.48 -5.44 2.16
C PRO A 18 7.62 -4.35 1.07
N ARG A 19 6.50 -3.97 0.49
CA ARG A 19 6.39 -2.93 -0.54
C ARG A 19 5.90 -1.62 0.07
N ILE A 20 6.32 -0.52 -0.51
CA ILE A 20 5.75 0.80 -0.20
C ILE A 20 4.47 0.98 -1.01
N ALA A 21 3.42 1.44 -0.36
CA ALA A 21 2.20 1.86 -1.04
C ALA A 21 2.05 3.38 -1.01
N VAL A 22 1.30 3.93 -1.96
CA VAL A 22 0.88 5.33 -1.95
C VAL A 22 -0.60 5.37 -1.57
N VAL A 23 -0.91 5.97 -0.43
CA VAL A 23 -2.29 6.21 -0.01
C VAL A 23 -2.76 7.57 -0.51
N SER A 24 -3.99 7.62 -1.01
CA SER A 24 -4.66 8.84 -1.44
C SER A 24 -5.93 9.05 -0.63
N THR A 25 -6.07 10.24 -0.06
CA THR A 25 -7.24 10.69 0.71
C THR A 25 -7.70 12.05 0.20
N ILE A 26 -8.93 12.46 0.47
CA ILE A 26 -9.47 13.74 -0.01
C ILE A 26 -9.28 14.82 1.05
N SER A 27 -8.51 15.85 0.73
CA SER A 27 -8.32 17.01 1.60
C SER A 27 -9.61 17.84 1.73
N ARG A 28 -9.66 18.73 2.72
CA ARG A 28 -10.81 19.63 2.91
C ARG A 28 -11.06 20.56 1.72
N SER A 29 -10.01 20.86 0.96
CA SER A 29 -10.11 21.68 -0.27
C SER A 29 -10.57 20.87 -1.51
N GLY A 30 -10.78 19.55 -1.37
CA GLY A 30 -11.16 18.67 -2.47
C GLY A 30 -9.97 18.08 -3.26
N TYR A 31 -8.76 18.54 -2.99
CA TYR A 31 -7.58 17.96 -3.65
C TYR A 31 -7.22 16.61 -3.07
N PRO A 32 -6.76 15.64 -3.90
CA PRO A 32 -6.14 14.41 -3.43
C PRO A 32 -4.88 14.73 -2.62
N HIS A 33 -4.80 14.18 -1.41
CA HIS A 33 -3.59 14.20 -0.58
C HIS A 33 -2.95 12.81 -0.65
N GLN A 34 -1.72 12.73 -1.13
CA GLN A 34 -1.00 11.48 -1.36
C GLN A 34 0.27 11.41 -0.52
N THR A 35 0.50 10.24 0.08
CA THR A 35 1.73 9.95 0.84
C THR A 35 2.12 8.49 0.71
N SER A 36 3.43 8.22 0.72
CA SER A 36 3.95 6.87 0.86
C SER A 36 3.68 6.34 2.26
N VAL A 37 3.36 5.05 2.37
CA VAL A 37 3.03 4.39 3.63
C VAL A 37 3.57 2.96 3.66
N TRP A 38 3.83 2.48 4.86
CA TRP A 38 3.94 1.06 5.16
C TRP A 38 2.56 0.47 5.36
N PHE A 39 2.40 -0.81 5.04
CA PHE A 39 1.15 -1.52 5.23
C PHE A 39 1.37 -2.99 5.58
N ALA A 40 0.36 -3.63 6.14
CA ALA A 40 0.24 -5.06 6.24
C ALA A 40 -1.08 -5.52 5.61
N TYR A 41 -1.03 -6.56 4.78
CA TYR A 41 -2.24 -7.17 4.23
C TYR A 41 -2.65 -8.35 5.12
N LEU A 42 -3.70 -8.15 5.89
CA LEU A 42 -4.16 -9.11 6.90
C LEU A 42 -5.67 -9.32 6.74
N ASN A 43 -6.11 -10.58 6.74
CA ASN A 43 -7.52 -10.94 6.71
C ASN A 43 -8.31 -10.28 5.55
N GLY A 44 -7.68 -10.20 4.37
CA GLY A 44 -8.32 -9.63 3.18
C GLY A 44 -8.38 -8.09 3.16
N ALA A 45 -7.63 -7.41 4.02
CA ALA A 45 -7.62 -5.97 4.11
C ALA A 45 -6.19 -5.40 4.21
N PHE A 46 -6.02 -4.19 3.68
CA PHE A 46 -4.81 -3.38 3.89
C PHE A 46 -4.92 -2.65 5.21
N ASN A 47 -3.92 -2.77 6.04
CA ASN A 47 -3.85 -2.14 7.35
C ASN A 47 -2.63 -1.23 7.41
N LEU A 48 -2.83 0.02 7.78
CA LEU A 48 -1.80 1.06 7.91
C LEU A 48 -1.67 1.42 9.38
N SER A 49 -0.47 1.82 9.81
CA SER A 49 -0.21 2.45 11.11
C SER A 49 0.27 3.88 10.83
N VAL A 50 -0.41 4.85 11.41
CA VAL A 50 -0.13 6.28 11.16
C VAL A 50 -0.37 7.10 12.42
N PRO A 51 0.36 8.21 12.64
CA PRO A 51 0.04 9.13 13.72
C PRO A 51 -1.38 9.69 13.60
N SER A 52 -2.10 9.80 14.73
CA SER A 52 -3.45 10.38 14.79
C SER A 52 -3.49 11.84 14.29
N THR A 53 -2.36 12.54 14.35
CA THR A 53 -2.19 13.90 13.85
C THR A 53 -1.88 13.98 12.36
N SER A 54 -1.75 12.84 11.67
CA SER A 54 -1.41 12.85 10.24
C SER A 54 -2.56 13.37 9.38
N GLN A 55 -2.22 14.12 8.33
CA GLN A 55 -3.23 14.71 7.45
C GLN A 55 -4.15 13.65 6.82
N LYS A 56 -3.64 12.47 6.51
CA LYS A 56 -4.45 11.38 5.96
C LYS A 56 -5.50 10.88 6.95
N TYR A 57 -5.16 10.77 8.24
CA TYR A 57 -6.11 10.41 9.28
C TYR A 57 -7.22 11.47 9.42
N ILE A 58 -6.83 12.74 9.56
CA ILE A 58 -7.76 13.89 9.64
C ILE A 58 -8.68 13.96 8.40
N ASN A 59 -8.17 13.64 7.22
CA ASN A 59 -8.99 13.60 6.01
C ASN A 59 -10.04 12.49 6.09
N LEU A 60 -9.66 11.30 6.57
CA LEU A 60 -10.53 10.12 6.64
C LEU A 60 -11.60 10.20 7.74
N GLU A 61 -11.37 10.96 8.82
CA GLU A 61 -12.43 11.27 9.78
C GLU A 61 -13.60 12.01 9.14
N ARG A 62 -13.33 12.81 8.12
CA ARG A 62 -14.33 13.61 7.41
C ARG A 62 -14.88 12.90 6.16
N GLU A 63 -14.01 12.30 5.36
CA GLU A 63 -14.33 11.63 4.09
C GLU A 63 -13.60 10.28 4.06
N PRO A 64 -14.27 9.18 4.35
CA PRO A 64 -13.60 7.89 4.54
C PRO A 64 -13.18 7.21 3.24
N LYS A 65 -13.49 7.80 2.08
CA LYS A 65 -13.04 7.25 0.80
C LYS A 65 -11.55 7.38 0.65
N MET A 66 -10.90 6.26 0.34
CA MET A 66 -9.47 6.25 0.06
C MET A 66 -9.12 5.31 -1.08
N SER A 67 -7.96 5.53 -1.64
CA SER A 67 -7.31 4.56 -2.52
C SER A 67 -5.89 4.29 -2.08
N LEU A 68 -5.40 3.11 -2.43
CA LEU A 68 -4.06 2.65 -2.14
C LEU A 68 -3.47 2.07 -3.42
N LEU A 69 -2.34 2.63 -3.84
CA LEU A 69 -1.60 2.25 -5.02
C LEU A 69 -0.37 1.45 -4.63
N ILE A 70 -0.17 0.30 -5.26
CA ILE A 70 1.08 -0.45 -5.21
C ILE A 70 1.60 -0.57 -6.64
N ASP A 71 2.84 -0.13 -6.83
CA ASP A 71 3.51 -0.11 -8.11
C ASP A 71 4.79 -0.93 -8.02
N VAL A 72 4.92 -1.91 -8.89
CA VAL A 72 6.12 -2.76 -9.00
C VAL A 72 6.80 -2.37 -10.31
N ARG A 73 7.96 -1.76 -10.19
CA ARG A 73 8.75 -1.37 -11.35
C ARG A 73 10.16 -1.91 -11.25
N SER A 74 10.55 -2.56 -12.28
CA SER A 74 11.94 -2.75 -12.68
C SER A 74 12.03 -2.36 -14.15
N THR A 75 13.20 -2.41 -14.72
CA THR A 75 13.38 -2.12 -16.17
C THR A 75 12.48 -2.98 -17.04
N TYR A 76 12.14 -4.18 -16.61
CA TYR A 76 11.39 -5.17 -17.40
C TYR A 76 10.04 -5.57 -16.79
N GLU A 77 9.83 -5.33 -15.50
CA GLU A 77 8.57 -5.60 -14.81
C GLU A 77 7.90 -4.28 -14.46
N GLN A 78 6.82 -3.96 -15.14
CA GLN A 78 6.02 -2.78 -14.91
C GLN A 78 4.58 -3.21 -14.70
N TYR A 79 4.29 -3.54 -13.45
CA TYR A 79 2.97 -3.96 -13.01
C TYR A 79 2.54 -3.12 -11.81
N GLY A 80 1.29 -2.75 -11.75
CA GLY A 80 0.76 -2.10 -10.59
C GLY A 80 -0.75 -2.26 -10.47
N PHE A 81 -1.25 -1.96 -9.29
CA PHE A 81 -2.69 -1.96 -9.05
C PHE A 81 -3.08 -0.93 -8.00
N CYS A 82 -4.29 -0.45 -8.15
CA CYS A 82 -4.92 0.50 -7.24
C CYS A 82 -6.13 -0.16 -6.60
N VAL A 83 -6.21 -0.09 -5.28
CA VAL A 83 -7.35 -0.55 -4.50
C VAL A 83 -8.12 0.68 -4.03
N GLN A 84 -9.44 0.67 -4.20
CA GLN A 84 -10.34 1.69 -3.69
C GLN A 84 -11.33 1.09 -2.71
N GLY A 85 -11.74 1.89 -1.73
CA GLY A 85 -12.75 1.51 -0.76
C GLY A 85 -12.97 2.56 0.31
N THR A 86 -13.78 2.18 1.28
CA THR A 86 -14.10 2.98 2.46
C THR A 86 -13.17 2.57 3.60
N ALA A 87 -12.43 3.52 4.13
CA ALA A 87 -11.52 3.31 5.24
C ALA A 87 -12.28 3.17 6.57
N GLU A 88 -11.80 2.24 7.39
CA GLU A 88 -12.19 2.09 8.79
C GLU A 88 -11.04 2.62 9.67
N LEU A 89 -11.35 3.53 10.58
CA LEU A 89 -10.40 4.05 11.57
C LEU A 89 -10.48 3.19 12.83
N ILE A 90 -9.33 2.75 13.33
CA ILE A 90 -9.19 1.79 14.42
C ILE A 90 -8.29 2.38 15.47
N ASP A 91 -8.66 2.24 16.73
CA ASP A 91 -7.91 2.67 17.90
C ASP A 91 -7.71 1.53 18.92
N GLY A 92 -7.10 1.84 20.05
CA GLY A 92 -6.92 0.91 21.16
C GLY A 92 -6.03 -0.30 20.84
N ASP A 93 -6.38 -1.43 21.46
CA ASP A 93 -5.56 -2.66 21.39
C ASP A 93 -5.46 -3.24 19.97
N GLU A 94 -6.52 -3.09 19.19
CA GLU A 94 -6.51 -3.55 17.80
C GLU A 94 -5.54 -2.71 16.94
N ALA A 95 -5.52 -1.38 17.12
CA ALA A 95 -4.55 -0.51 16.47
C ALA A 95 -3.12 -0.86 16.88
N ALA A 96 -2.88 -1.16 18.15
CA ALA A 96 -1.56 -1.60 18.64
C ALA A 96 -1.10 -2.90 17.98
N SER A 97 -2.00 -3.86 17.81
CA SER A 97 -1.73 -5.13 17.12
C SER A 97 -1.40 -4.93 15.63
N ILE A 98 -2.17 -4.07 14.95
CA ILE A 98 -1.91 -3.69 13.55
C ILE A 98 -0.56 -2.98 13.42
N ARG A 99 -0.26 -2.02 14.31
CA ARG A 99 1.03 -1.32 14.35
C ARG A 99 2.19 -2.31 14.44
N GLN A 100 2.11 -3.27 15.36
CA GLN A 100 3.13 -4.30 15.50
C GLN A 100 3.30 -5.10 14.20
N SER A 101 2.20 -5.51 13.58
CA SER A 101 2.22 -6.27 12.32
C SER A 101 2.83 -5.47 11.18
N VAL A 102 2.57 -4.16 11.09
CA VAL A 102 3.20 -3.27 10.12
C VAL A 102 4.69 -3.14 10.40
N HIS A 103 5.08 -2.83 11.64
CA HIS A 103 6.50 -2.60 11.95
C HIS A 103 7.37 -3.83 11.74
N THR A 104 6.94 -5.01 12.20
CA THR A 104 7.69 -6.26 12.02
C THR A 104 7.88 -6.67 10.56
N ARG A 105 7.07 -6.14 9.67
CA ARG A 105 7.17 -6.38 8.23
C ARG A 105 8.32 -5.60 7.58
N TYR A 106 8.64 -4.39 8.06
CA TYR A 106 9.64 -3.50 7.45
C TYR A 106 10.90 -3.35 8.28
N ILE A 107 10.85 -3.65 9.57
CA ILE A 107 11.96 -3.46 10.50
C ILE A 107 12.44 -4.84 10.94
N LYS A 108 13.74 -5.05 10.86
CA LYS A 108 14.36 -6.31 11.29
C LYS A 108 14.17 -6.53 12.80
N GLN A 109 14.01 -7.78 13.19
CA GLN A 109 13.74 -8.15 14.58
C GLN A 109 14.83 -7.71 15.55
N ASP A 110 16.10 -7.76 15.15
CA ASP A 110 17.24 -7.28 15.94
C ASP A 110 17.14 -5.78 16.22
N ALA A 111 16.76 -4.97 15.23
CA ALA A 111 16.51 -3.55 15.40
C ALA A 111 15.31 -3.27 16.33
N LEU A 112 14.21 -4.02 16.22
CA LEU A 112 13.07 -3.89 17.13
C LEU A 112 13.40 -4.34 18.56
N SER A 113 14.42 -5.19 18.75
CA SER A 113 14.89 -5.62 20.06
C SER A 113 15.87 -4.63 20.70
N ASP A 114 16.39 -3.65 19.95
CA ASP A 114 17.20 -2.57 20.51
C ASP A 114 16.31 -1.62 21.34
N PRO A 115 16.68 -1.33 22.62
CA PRO A 115 15.86 -0.50 23.50
C PRO A 115 15.57 0.90 22.94
N ASN A 116 16.48 1.49 22.16
CA ASN A 116 16.30 2.84 21.61
C ASN A 116 15.40 2.81 20.39
N ILE A 117 15.56 1.83 19.49
CA ILE A 117 14.79 1.70 18.27
C ILE A 117 13.41 1.11 18.58
N GLY A 118 13.37 -0.07 19.20
CA GLY A 118 12.13 -0.75 19.52
C GLY A 118 11.28 0.03 20.52
N GLY A 119 11.91 0.68 21.51
CA GLY A 119 11.23 1.57 22.44
C GLY A 119 10.56 2.75 21.78
N PHE A 120 11.20 3.36 20.77
CA PHE A 120 10.56 4.41 19.96
C PHE A 120 9.30 3.91 19.25
N PHE A 121 9.39 2.80 18.51
CA PHE A 121 8.25 2.25 17.77
C PHE A 121 7.13 1.73 18.67
N ALA A 122 7.46 1.21 19.85
CA ALA A 122 6.46 0.75 20.83
C ALA A 122 5.64 1.88 21.45
N ASN A 123 6.23 3.07 21.55
CA ASN A 123 5.60 4.25 22.19
C ASN A 123 4.99 5.24 21.19
N LEU A 124 4.90 4.90 19.91
CA LEU A 124 4.20 5.74 18.94
C LEU A 124 2.71 5.79 19.26
N ASP A 125 2.14 7.00 19.28
CA ASP A 125 0.68 7.24 19.39
C ASP A 125 0.05 7.07 17.99
N ASP A 126 0.16 5.86 17.46
CA ASP A 126 -0.38 5.53 16.16
C ASP A 126 -1.77 4.92 16.28
N VAL A 127 -2.63 5.36 15.40
CA VAL A 127 -3.92 4.76 15.08
C VAL A 127 -3.78 3.88 13.85
N ALA A 128 -4.75 2.99 13.62
CA ALA A 128 -4.73 2.18 12.41
C ALA A 128 -5.83 2.61 11.44
N ILE A 129 -5.54 2.42 10.15
CA ILE A 129 -6.47 2.60 9.05
C ILE A 129 -6.59 1.26 8.34
N ARG A 130 -7.80 0.74 8.21
CA ARG A 130 -8.10 -0.49 7.47
C ARG A 130 -8.84 -0.16 6.19
N LEU A 131 -8.38 -0.73 5.07
CA LEU A 131 -9.03 -0.66 3.78
C LEU A 131 -9.36 -2.07 3.28
N LYS A 132 -10.63 -2.41 3.22
CA LYS A 132 -11.09 -3.59 2.47
C LYS A 132 -11.25 -3.22 1.00
N PRO A 133 -10.78 -4.06 0.05
CA PRO A 133 -11.00 -3.80 -1.37
C PRO A 133 -12.49 -3.77 -1.72
N GLU A 134 -12.95 -2.67 -2.29
CA GLU A 134 -14.27 -2.54 -2.90
C GLU A 134 -14.15 -2.54 -4.43
N ARG A 135 -13.02 -2.02 -4.95
CA ARG A 135 -12.66 -2.05 -6.36
C ARG A 135 -11.15 -2.20 -6.50
N VAL A 136 -10.73 -2.98 -7.48
CA VAL A 136 -9.31 -3.15 -7.82
C VAL A 136 -9.14 -2.83 -9.31
N PHE A 137 -8.16 -1.99 -9.61
CA PHE A 137 -7.74 -1.64 -10.96
C PHE A 137 -6.28 -2.01 -11.09
N ASP A 138 -5.91 -2.69 -12.15
CA ASP A 138 -4.53 -3.04 -12.42
C ASP A 138 -4.08 -2.61 -13.82
N TRP A 139 -2.79 -2.57 -14.00
CA TRP A 139 -2.13 -2.45 -15.29
C TRP A 139 -0.93 -3.39 -15.33
N ASP A 140 -0.72 -3.98 -16.49
CA ASP A 140 0.37 -4.92 -16.75
C ASP A 140 0.98 -4.56 -18.12
N MET A 141 2.16 -3.93 -18.08
CA MET A 141 2.82 -3.47 -19.30
C MET A 141 3.40 -4.64 -20.09
N GLU A 142 3.75 -5.75 -19.46
CA GLU A 142 4.17 -6.96 -20.13
C GLU A 142 3.01 -7.58 -20.92
N ALA A 143 1.84 -7.71 -20.30
CA ALA A 143 0.64 -8.19 -20.97
C ALA A 143 0.23 -7.27 -22.12
N LEU A 144 0.34 -5.95 -21.95
CA LEU A 144 0.09 -4.98 -23.01
C LEU A 144 1.09 -5.12 -24.16
N ASP A 145 2.39 -5.27 -23.87
CA ASP A 145 3.43 -5.48 -24.89
C ASP A 145 3.16 -6.76 -25.70
N GLN A 146 2.82 -7.85 -25.02
CA GLN A 146 2.46 -9.10 -25.71
C GLN A 146 1.22 -8.93 -26.60
N GLN A 147 0.21 -8.23 -26.12
CA GLN A 147 -1.05 -8.07 -26.84
C GLN A 147 -0.92 -7.15 -28.06
N VAL A 148 -0.17 -6.04 -27.94
CA VAL A 148 -0.12 -4.96 -28.95
C VAL A 148 1.10 -5.08 -29.85
N PHE A 149 2.25 -5.46 -29.32
CA PHE A 149 3.54 -5.45 -29.99
C PHE A 149 4.20 -6.83 -30.09
N ASN A 150 3.48 -7.88 -29.68
CA ASN A 150 3.95 -9.27 -29.69
C ASN A 150 5.30 -9.44 -28.94
N GLY A 151 5.47 -8.73 -27.82
CA GLY A 151 6.67 -8.76 -27.00
C GLY A 151 7.88 -7.97 -27.56
N ALA A 152 7.68 -7.17 -28.60
CA ALA A 152 8.79 -6.50 -29.30
C ALA A 152 9.46 -5.41 -28.44
N ILE A 153 8.73 -4.73 -27.57
CA ILE A 153 9.27 -3.66 -26.71
C ILE A 153 10.25 -4.25 -25.69
N GLN A 154 9.87 -5.33 -25.04
CA GLN A 154 10.72 -6.02 -24.06
C GLN A 154 11.91 -6.72 -24.74
N ALA A 155 11.68 -7.40 -25.87
CA ALA A 155 12.73 -8.07 -26.63
C ALA A 155 13.81 -7.07 -27.13
N ALA A 156 13.41 -5.88 -27.52
CA ALA A 156 14.30 -4.82 -27.98
C ALA A 156 15.00 -4.07 -26.84
N ARG A 157 14.67 -4.35 -25.57
CA ARG A 157 15.16 -3.59 -24.40
C ARG A 157 14.99 -2.08 -24.57
N SER A 158 13.79 -1.67 -25.00
CA SER A 158 13.51 -0.29 -25.43
C SER A 158 13.36 0.71 -24.28
N PHE A 159 13.38 0.27 -23.02
CA PHE A 159 13.26 1.14 -21.87
C PHE A 159 14.62 1.56 -21.31
N TYR A 160 14.70 2.78 -20.80
CA TYR A 160 15.81 3.19 -19.95
C TYR A 160 15.76 2.44 -18.63
N GLU A 161 16.92 2.16 -18.05
CA GLU A 161 17.01 1.64 -16.69
C GLU A 161 16.38 2.66 -15.71
N ILE A 162 15.48 2.17 -14.87
CA ILE A 162 14.83 2.99 -13.84
C ILE A 162 15.47 2.61 -12.51
N GLU A 163 16.16 3.58 -11.89
CA GLU A 163 16.69 3.46 -10.54
C GLU A 163 15.60 3.86 -9.53
N TYR A 164 15.47 3.08 -8.44
CA TYR A 164 14.55 3.32 -7.32
C TYR A 164 15.30 3.41 -6.00
#